data_7c37f38072fb91cafffebc1519b60c9b
#
_entry.id   7c37f38072fb91cafffebc1519b60c9b
#
_cell.length_a   1.000
_cell.length_b   1.000
_cell.length_c   1.000
_cell.angle_alpha   90.00
_cell.angle_beta   90.00
_cell.angle_gamma   90.00
#
_symmetry.space_group_name_H-M   'P 1'
#
loop_
_entity.id
_entity.type
_entity.pdbx_description
1 polymer ?
#
loop_
_entity_poly.entity_id
_entity_poly.type
_entity_poly.pdbx_seq_one_letter_code
_entity_poly.pdbx_strand_id
1 'polypeptide(L)'
;MRNKDFELLAPAGNLEILKGVIESGADAVYVGGSMFGARAYANNFTEEELLEAIDFAHLRGVKVYLTVNTLIKNSEFSKLYDYLLVYYKRGLDAVIVQDIGVVKAIHEYFPSMEIHTSTQMTVTGADGVRFLSQFGVTRVVMAREVSLAEMKRIHEETGMELEAFVHGALCYSYSGQCLFSSILGGRSGNRGRCAQPCRLPYTVEGKKDEYILSLKDMCGIKALDKLHDAGVYSLKIEGRMKQLEYACGVVKYYRNYIDSKKPVSDADYDRIKELGNRCGFTDRYYFDHNGSDMVTYVKPNFVSNAAEPSPEKRKLSIEGELVLREGEPGSLTVKRGDVTYKASIEPVSAALKAPLDKKAAIDRINKTGDTDFEFSHIKAQIGENVFVPNGALNKLRRDAISGLCDKQIGRAHV
;
A
#
# COMPACT_ATOMS: atom_id res chain seq x y z
N MET A 1 15.26 6.65 11.22
CA MET A 1 14.82 7.09 9.87
C MET A 1 14.46 5.84 9.09
N ARG A 2 13.37 5.87 8.27
CA ARG A 2 13.06 4.75 7.37
C ARG A 2 14.17 4.59 6.34
N ASN A 3 14.59 3.34 6.12
CA ASN A 3 15.52 3.02 5.05
C ASN A 3 14.80 3.16 3.70
N LYS A 4 15.38 3.89 2.76
CA LYS A 4 14.83 4.15 1.42
C LYS A 4 15.43 3.25 0.33
N ASP A 5 16.23 2.28 0.69
CA ASP A 5 16.80 1.33 -0.28
C ASP A 5 15.71 0.47 -0.92
N PHE A 6 14.58 0.30 -0.22
CA PHE A 6 13.41 -0.41 -0.71
C PHE A 6 12.12 0.35 -0.50
N GLU A 7 11.16 0.11 -1.38
CA GLU A 7 9.74 0.37 -1.16
C GLU A 7 9.07 -0.91 -0.66
N LEU A 8 8.47 -0.89 0.52
CA LEU A 8 7.67 -2.01 1.03
C LEU A 8 6.22 -1.85 0.59
N LEU A 9 5.79 -2.68 -0.38
CA LEU A 9 4.46 -2.65 -0.98
C LEU A 9 3.54 -3.68 -0.33
N ALA A 10 2.57 -3.18 0.42
CA ALA A 10 1.63 -3.98 1.20
C ALA A 10 0.29 -4.22 0.48
N PRO A 11 -0.36 -5.38 0.70
CA PRO A 11 -1.71 -5.64 0.22
C PRO A 11 -2.76 -4.99 1.10
N ALA A 12 -3.83 -4.45 0.49
CA ALA A 12 -5.02 -4.08 1.25
C ALA A 12 -6.30 -4.59 0.55
N GLY A 13 -7.09 -5.37 1.28
CA GLY A 13 -8.35 -5.91 0.81
C GLY A 13 -9.57 -5.01 1.14
N ASN A 14 -9.43 -4.13 2.13
CA ASN A 14 -10.42 -3.14 2.56
C ASN A 14 -9.72 -1.96 3.25
N LEU A 15 -10.50 -0.94 3.62
CA LEU A 15 -10.01 0.29 4.23
C LEU A 15 -9.34 0.06 5.61
N GLU A 16 -9.85 -0.87 6.41
CA GLU A 16 -9.29 -1.22 7.72
C GLU A 16 -7.88 -1.81 7.58
N ILE A 17 -7.72 -2.78 6.67
CA ILE A 17 -6.41 -3.38 6.38
C ILE A 17 -5.45 -2.33 5.80
N LEU A 18 -5.94 -1.45 4.92
CA LEU A 18 -5.13 -0.35 4.37
C LEU A 18 -4.55 0.52 5.49
N LYS A 19 -5.40 1.00 6.38
CA LYS A 19 -4.98 1.81 7.54
C LYS A 19 -3.98 1.04 8.41
N GLY A 20 -4.26 -0.22 8.69
CA GLY A 20 -3.38 -1.08 9.50
C GLY A 20 -2.00 -1.30 8.91
N VAL A 21 -1.87 -1.61 7.61
CA VAL A 21 -0.56 -1.84 6.97
C VAL A 21 0.24 -0.55 6.84
N ILE A 22 -0.41 0.59 6.64
CA ILE A 22 0.25 1.90 6.64
C ILE A 22 0.86 2.21 8.02
N GLU A 23 0.10 2.01 9.09
CA GLU A 23 0.59 2.19 10.46
C GLU A 23 1.66 1.15 10.83
N SER A 24 1.65 -0.03 10.21
CA SER A 24 2.68 -1.07 10.37
C SER A 24 3.98 -0.77 9.63
N GLY A 25 4.01 0.23 8.74
CA GLY A 25 5.24 0.71 8.10
C GLY A 25 5.35 0.46 6.59
N ALA A 26 4.26 0.21 5.88
CA ALA A 26 4.25 0.18 4.43
C ALA A 26 4.67 1.54 3.83
N ASP A 27 5.40 1.53 2.71
CA ASP A 27 5.74 2.72 1.92
C ASP A 27 4.74 2.93 0.78
N ALA A 28 4.12 1.83 0.31
CA ALA A 28 3.06 1.85 -0.67
C ALA A 28 2.03 0.74 -0.36
N VAL A 29 0.79 0.93 -0.82
CA VAL A 29 -0.27 -0.07 -0.71
C VAL A 29 -0.89 -0.33 -2.07
N TYR A 30 -1.22 -1.60 -2.38
CA TYR A 30 -1.96 -1.92 -3.59
C TYR A 30 -3.35 -2.45 -3.26
N VAL A 31 -4.33 -1.92 -3.99
CA VAL A 31 -5.76 -2.11 -3.75
C VAL A 31 -6.49 -2.60 -5.00
N GLY A 32 -7.69 -3.11 -4.84
CA GLY A 32 -8.60 -3.41 -5.93
C GLY A 32 -9.86 -2.57 -5.81
N GLY A 33 -10.23 -1.91 -6.89
CA GLY A 33 -11.50 -1.21 -6.99
C GLY A 33 -12.63 -2.10 -7.54
N SER A 34 -13.77 -1.50 -7.82
CA SER A 34 -14.98 -2.19 -8.26
C SER A 34 -14.88 -2.86 -9.64
N MET A 35 -13.94 -2.44 -10.50
CA MET A 35 -13.76 -2.96 -11.85
C MET A 35 -12.30 -3.35 -12.13
N PHE A 36 -12.07 -4.18 -13.15
CA PHE A 36 -10.79 -4.52 -13.78
C PHE A 36 -9.76 -5.21 -12.88
N GLY A 37 -10.10 -5.55 -11.62
CA GLY A 37 -9.19 -6.21 -10.69
C GLY A 37 -9.21 -7.74 -10.77
N ALA A 38 -8.04 -8.39 -10.67
CA ALA A 38 -7.90 -9.86 -10.68
C ALA A 38 -8.21 -10.53 -9.33
N ARG A 39 -9.15 -10.03 -8.57
CA ARG A 39 -9.68 -10.61 -7.32
C ARG A 39 -11.19 -10.33 -7.23
N ALA A 40 -11.97 -10.95 -8.12
CA ALA A 40 -13.42 -10.72 -8.23
C ALA A 40 -14.23 -11.07 -6.97
N TYR A 41 -13.67 -11.89 -6.07
CA TYR A 41 -14.32 -12.31 -4.81
C TYR A 41 -13.71 -11.65 -3.56
N ALA A 42 -12.78 -10.69 -3.71
CA ALA A 42 -12.33 -9.87 -2.60
C ALA A 42 -13.36 -8.78 -2.27
N ASN A 43 -13.37 -8.31 -1.04
CA ASN A 43 -14.05 -7.06 -0.69
C ASN A 43 -13.28 -5.90 -1.34
N ASN A 44 -13.59 -5.62 -2.61
CA ASN A 44 -12.95 -4.52 -3.32
C ASN A 44 -13.49 -3.19 -2.81
N PHE A 45 -12.68 -2.15 -2.88
CA PHE A 45 -13.05 -0.80 -2.46
C PHE A 45 -14.18 -0.24 -3.32
N THR A 46 -15.15 0.44 -2.70
CA THR A 46 -16.06 1.35 -3.40
C THR A 46 -15.30 2.59 -3.89
N GLU A 47 -15.94 3.45 -4.67
CA GLU A 47 -15.32 4.70 -5.12
C GLU A 47 -14.98 5.59 -3.92
N GLU A 48 -15.92 5.77 -3.01
CA GLU A 48 -15.76 6.60 -1.81
C GLU A 48 -14.66 6.07 -0.89
N GLU A 49 -14.64 4.75 -0.65
CA GLU A 49 -13.59 4.12 0.16
C GLU A 49 -12.20 4.27 -0.47
N LEU A 50 -12.11 4.21 -1.81
CA LEU A 50 -10.82 4.35 -2.49
C LEU A 50 -10.33 5.80 -2.46
N LEU A 51 -11.23 6.78 -2.59
CA LEU A 51 -10.89 8.20 -2.40
C LEU A 51 -10.41 8.48 -0.96
N GLU A 52 -11.11 7.95 0.04
CA GLU A 52 -10.66 8.03 1.45
C GLU A 52 -9.31 7.34 1.66
N ALA A 53 -9.08 6.20 1.02
CA ALA A 53 -7.84 5.46 1.09
C ALA A 53 -6.65 6.26 0.54
N ILE A 54 -6.83 6.93 -0.60
CA ILE A 54 -5.81 7.82 -1.20
C ILE A 54 -5.48 8.96 -0.24
N ASP A 55 -6.50 9.65 0.29
CA ASP A 55 -6.30 10.75 1.24
C ASP A 55 -5.55 10.32 2.49
N PHE A 56 -6.00 9.21 3.10
CA PHE A 56 -5.38 8.68 4.32
C PHE A 56 -3.92 8.29 4.10
N ALA A 57 -3.62 7.64 2.97
CA ALA A 57 -2.27 7.23 2.61
C ALA A 57 -1.36 8.43 2.36
N HIS A 58 -1.81 9.40 1.54
CA HIS A 58 -1.05 10.60 1.19
C HIS A 58 -0.75 11.47 2.40
N LEU A 59 -1.69 11.62 3.34
CA LEU A 59 -1.43 12.30 4.61
C LEU A 59 -0.26 11.68 5.39
N ARG A 60 0.02 10.39 5.17
CA ARG A 60 1.12 9.66 5.81
C ARG A 60 2.35 9.47 4.93
N GLY A 61 2.33 10.03 3.71
CA GLY A 61 3.40 9.92 2.72
C GLY A 61 3.54 8.52 2.15
N VAL A 62 2.43 7.78 2.06
CA VAL A 62 2.34 6.43 1.51
C VAL A 62 1.64 6.47 0.15
N LYS A 63 2.19 5.77 -0.84
CA LYS A 63 1.63 5.68 -2.19
C LYS A 63 0.49 4.67 -2.28
N VAL A 64 -0.44 4.89 -3.23
CA VAL A 64 -1.57 3.98 -3.49
C VAL A 64 -1.54 3.51 -4.94
N TYR A 65 -1.55 2.19 -5.16
CA TYR A 65 -1.54 1.56 -6.49
C TYR A 65 -2.83 0.79 -6.74
N LEU A 66 -3.56 1.16 -7.78
CA LEU A 66 -4.82 0.51 -8.15
C LEU A 66 -4.58 -0.65 -9.12
N THR A 67 -5.11 -1.83 -8.82
CA THR A 67 -5.02 -2.96 -9.74
C THR A 67 -6.06 -2.87 -10.87
N VAL A 68 -5.57 -2.74 -12.10
CA VAL A 68 -6.31 -2.83 -13.37
C VAL A 68 -5.74 -4.02 -14.16
N ASN A 69 -5.64 -5.16 -13.48
CA ASN A 69 -4.79 -6.27 -13.89
C ASN A 69 -5.57 -7.49 -14.40
N THR A 70 -6.63 -7.25 -15.15
CA THR A 70 -7.32 -8.26 -15.95
C THR A 70 -7.20 -7.94 -17.44
N LEU A 71 -7.26 -8.96 -18.31
CA LEU A 71 -7.49 -8.73 -19.72
C LEU A 71 -8.91 -8.18 -19.93
N ILE A 72 -9.05 -7.12 -20.70
CA ILE A 72 -10.29 -6.37 -20.89
C ILE A 72 -10.96 -6.73 -22.22
N LYS A 73 -12.28 -6.95 -22.21
CA LYS A 73 -13.05 -7.11 -23.43
C LYS A 73 -13.30 -5.75 -24.08
N ASN A 74 -13.45 -5.72 -25.42
CA ASN A 74 -13.75 -4.49 -26.15
C ASN A 74 -14.98 -3.75 -25.60
N SER A 75 -16.02 -4.50 -25.17
CA SER A 75 -17.23 -3.94 -24.55
C SER A 75 -17.02 -3.34 -23.14
N GLU A 76 -15.91 -3.63 -22.49
CA GLU A 76 -15.55 -3.09 -21.18
C GLU A 76 -14.61 -1.88 -21.30
N PHE A 77 -13.88 -1.79 -22.41
CA PHE A 77 -12.83 -0.79 -22.63
C PHE A 77 -13.34 0.65 -22.56
N SER A 78 -14.56 0.90 -23.06
CA SER A 78 -15.18 2.24 -23.03
C SER A 78 -15.39 2.81 -21.62
N LYS A 79 -15.43 1.94 -20.60
CA LYS A 79 -15.62 2.34 -19.21
C LYS A 79 -14.31 2.70 -18.50
N LEU A 80 -13.16 2.40 -19.11
CA LEU A 80 -11.85 2.53 -18.46
C LEU A 80 -11.53 3.99 -18.13
N TYR A 81 -11.79 4.90 -19.06
CA TYR A 81 -11.47 6.31 -18.91
C TYR A 81 -12.23 6.93 -17.72
N ASP A 82 -13.56 6.81 -17.73
CA ASP A 82 -14.40 7.40 -16.67
C ASP A 82 -14.10 6.79 -15.30
N TYR A 83 -13.84 5.48 -15.26
CA TYR A 83 -13.46 4.78 -14.03
C TYR A 83 -12.14 5.30 -13.42
N LEU A 84 -11.12 5.54 -14.25
CA LEU A 84 -9.82 6.00 -13.77
C LEU A 84 -9.76 7.50 -13.50
N LEU A 85 -10.57 8.29 -14.22
CA LEU A 85 -10.52 9.75 -14.15
C LEU A 85 -10.76 10.29 -12.74
N VAL A 86 -11.66 9.68 -11.98
CA VAL A 86 -11.99 10.09 -10.61
C VAL A 86 -10.76 9.94 -9.70
N TYR A 87 -10.09 8.80 -9.77
CA TYR A 87 -8.91 8.50 -8.96
C TYR A 87 -7.67 9.28 -9.43
N TYR A 88 -7.51 9.45 -10.74
CA TYR A 88 -6.46 10.30 -11.31
C TYR A 88 -6.54 11.73 -10.78
N LYS A 89 -7.75 12.33 -10.80
CA LYS A 89 -7.99 13.67 -10.25
C LYS A 89 -7.74 13.74 -8.72
N ARG A 90 -7.92 12.62 -7.99
CA ARG A 90 -7.65 12.54 -6.55
C ARG A 90 -6.19 12.27 -6.24
N GLY A 91 -5.41 11.92 -7.26
CA GLY A 91 -4.00 11.74 -7.04
C GLY A 91 -3.51 10.32 -6.91
N LEU A 92 -4.22 9.36 -7.49
CA LEU A 92 -3.75 7.97 -7.55
C LEU A 92 -2.33 7.90 -8.13
N ASP A 93 -1.38 7.31 -7.41
CA ASP A 93 0.03 7.32 -7.76
C ASP A 93 0.33 6.43 -8.97
N ALA A 94 -0.20 5.22 -8.99
CA ALA A 94 0.04 4.27 -10.07
C ALA A 94 -1.11 3.28 -10.29
N VAL A 95 -1.08 2.66 -11.46
CA VAL A 95 -1.93 1.52 -11.79
C VAL A 95 -1.08 0.29 -12.09
N ILE A 96 -1.56 -0.90 -11.65
CA ILE A 96 -0.91 -2.19 -11.93
C ILE A 96 -1.70 -2.87 -13.04
N VAL A 97 -1.11 -2.98 -14.25
CA VAL A 97 -1.83 -3.32 -15.48
C VAL A 97 -1.33 -4.64 -16.09
N GLN A 98 -2.25 -5.42 -16.69
CA GLN A 98 -1.92 -6.63 -17.45
C GLN A 98 -2.12 -6.45 -18.96
N ASP A 99 -3.13 -5.72 -19.39
CA ASP A 99 -3.54 -5.60 -20.78
C ASP A 99 -2.74 -4.50 -21.51
N ILE A 100 -2.08 -4.83 -22.61
CA ILE A 100 -1.23 -3.89 -23.36
C ILE A 100 -2.06 -2.75 -23.96
N GLY A 101 -3.30 -3.01 -24.39
CA GLY A 101 -4.22 -1.97 -24.87
C GLY A 101 -4.57 -0.97 -23.78
N VAL A 102 -4.72 -1.47 -22.54
CA VAL A 102 -4.93 -0.64 -21.35
C VAL A 102 -3.68 0.16 -21.00
N VAL A 103 -2.48 -0.44 -21.06
CA VAL A 103 -1.21 0.28 -20.87
C VAL A 103 -1.13 1.49 -21.80
N LYS A 104 -1.37 1.25 -23.11
CA LYS A 104 -1.34 2.31 -24.10
C LYS A 104 -2.37 3.41 -23.84
N ALA A 105 -3.61 3.04 -23.52
CA ALA A 105 -4.67 4.00 -23.22
C ALA A 105 -4.36 4.86 -21.99
N ILE A 106 -3.82 4.26 -20.92
CA ILE A 106 -3.45 4.99 -19.72
C ILE A 106 -2.30 5.95 -20.00
N HIS A 107 -1.29 5.52 -20.73
CA HIS A 107 -0.18 6.38 -21.15
C HIS A 107 -0.63 7.62 -21.94
N GLU A 108 -1.64 7.45 -22.80
CA GLU A 108 -2.18 8.54 -23.62
C GLU A 108 -3.11 9.47 -22.82
N TYR A 109 -3.98 8.92 -21.97
CA TYR A 109 -5.05 9.69 -21.30
C TYR A 109 -4.66 10.23 -19.92
N PHE A 110 -3.68 9.62 -19.24
CA PHE A 110 -3.28 9.94 -17.86
C PHE A 110 -1.76 10.06 -17.76
N PRO A 111 -1.13 11.07 -18.38
CA PRO A 111 0.32 11.13 -18.58
C PRO A 111 1.15 11.25 -17.29
N SER A 112 0.55 11.69 -16.17
CA SER A 112 1.24 11.76 -14.87
C SER A 112 1.02 10.53 -13.98
N MET A 113 0.21 9.54 -14.43
CA MET A 113 -0.02 8.31 -13.66
C MET A 113 1.07 7.29 -13.99
N GLU A 114 1.76 6.80 -12.99
CA GLU A 114 2.75 5.73 -13.16
C GLU A 114 2.06 4.43 -13.59
N ILE A 115 2.70 3.68 -14.50
CA ILE A 115 2.22 2.39 -15.00
C ILE A 115 3.17 1.31 -14.56
N HIS A 116 2.69 0.42 -13.69
CA HIS A 116 3.41 -0.77 -13.25
C HIS A 116 2.83 -2.00 -13.96
N THR A 117 3.68 -2.91 -14.43
CA THR A 117 3.14 -4.16 -14.99
C THR A 117 2.56 -5.02 -13.89
N SER A 118 1.54 -5.82 -14.23
CA SER A 118 1.13 -6.91 -13.35
C SER A 118 2.07 -8.12 -13.54
N THR A 119 2.32 -8.89 -12.48
CA THR A 119 2.98 -10.21 -12.62
C THR A 119 2.25 -11.12 -13.61
N GLN A 120 0.97 -10.87 -13.88
CA GLN A 120 0.17 -11.60 -14.87
C GLN A 120 0.58 -11.31 -16.33
N MET A 121 1.40 -10.30 -16.58
CA MET A 121 2.03 -10.07 -17.90
C MET A 121 3.16 -11.07 -18.17
N THR A 122 3.60 -11.82 -17.18
CA THR A 122 4.63 -12.87 -17.30
C THR A 122 5.95 -12.32 -17.86
N VAL A 123 6.40 -11.19 -17.33
CA VAL A 123 7.68 -10.61 -17.75
C VAL A 123 8.81 -11.39 -17.09
N THR A 124 9.63 -12.06 -17.94
CA THR A 124 10.70 -12.96 -17.49
C THR A 124 12.07 -12.61 -18.07
N GLY A 125 12.17 -11.58 -18.92
CA GLY A 125 13.43 -11.23 -19.58
C GLY A 125 13.53 -9.76 -19.99
N ALA A 126 14.74 -9.32 -20.28
CA ALA A 126 15.09 -7.94 -20.62
C ALA A 126 14.34 -7.42 -21.88
N ASP A 127 14.13 -8.29 -22.88
CA ASP A 127 13.43 -7.90 -24.11
C ASP A 127 11.97 -7.55 -23.84
N GLY A 128 11.29 -8.27 -22.94
CA GLY A 128 9.94 -7.96 -22.50
C GLY A 128 9.89 -6.59 -21.79
N VAL A 129 10.90 -6.30 -20.96
CA VAL A 129 11.04 -5.01 -20.27
C VAL A 129 11.27 -3.88 -21.28
N ARG A 130 12.21 -4.03 -22.23
CA ARG A 130 12.47 -3.05 -23.30
C ARG A 130 11.23 -2.77 -24.15
N PHE A 131 10.47 -3.82 -24.47
CA PHE A 131 9.21 -3.66 -25.21
C PHE A 131 8.20 -2.82 -24.42
N LEU A 132 8.00 -3.11 -23.15
CA LEU A 132 7.01 -2.43 -22.31
C LEU A 132 7.40 -0.99 -21.97
N SER A 133 8.69 -0.69 -21.86
CA SER A 133 9.17 0.67 -21.62
C SER A 133 8.77 1.65 -22.75
N GLN A 134 8.61 1.16 -23.98
CA GLN A 134 8.15 1.98 -25.12
C GLN A 134 6.71 2.49 -24.97
N PHE A 135 5.93 1.88 -24.06
CA PHE A 135 4.54 2.26 -23.76
C PHE A 135 4.40 3.03 -22.44
N GLY A 136 5.49 3.59 -21.91
CA GLY A 136 5.45 4.41 -20.72
C GLY A 136 5.36 3.61 -19.41
N VAL A 137 5.67 2.30 -19.42
CA VAL A 137 5.81 1.51 -18.20
C VAL A 137 7.02 2.00 -17.41
N THR A 138 6.83 2.33 -16.13
CA THR A 138 7.85 2.86 -15.24
C THR A 138 8.41 1.82 -14.28
N ARG A 139 7.65 0.75 -14.00
CA ARG A 139 8.04 -0.36 -13.11
C ARG A 139 7.57 -1.70 -13.65
N VAL A 140 8.43 -2.71 -13.56
CA VAL A 140 8.07 -4.07 -13.96
C VAL A 140 7.98 -4.99 -12.74
N VAL A 141 6.78 -5.57 -12.52
CA VAL A 141 6.60 -6.66 -11.56
C VAL A 141 7.03 -7.96 -12.22
N MET A 142 8.15 -8.48 -11.77
CA MET A 142 8.70 -9.72 -12.33
C MET A 142 7.75 -10.91 -12.09
N ALA A 143 7.75 -11.86 -13.02
CA ALA A 143 7.13 -13.15 -12.78
C ALA A 143 7.81 -13.83 -11.58
N ARG A 144 7.03 -14.53 -10.74
CA ARG A 144 7.53 -15.08 -9.46
C ARG A 144 8.61 -16.14 -9.63
N GLU A 145 8.64 -16.77 -10.78
CA GLU A 145 9.57 -17.82 -11.18
C GLU A 145 10.93 -17.32 -11.69
N VAL A 146 11.13 -16.00 -11.74
CA VAL A 146 12.40 -15.38 -12.14
C VAL A 146 13.38 -15.37 -10.96
N SER A 147 14.59 -15.87 -11.18
CA SER A 147 15.65 -15.94 -10.18
C SER A 147 16.29 -14.56 -9.91
N LEU A 148 16.97 -14.43 -8.77
CA LEU A 148 17.74 -13.20 -8.44
C LEU A 148 18.81 -12.89 -9.46
N ALA A 149 19.49 -13.92 -10.01
CA ALA A 149 20.51 -13.74 -11.04
C ALA A 149 19.92 -13.18 -12.34
N GLU A 150 18.71 -13.64 -12.73
CA GLU A 150 18.00 -13.11 -13.88
C GLU A 150 17.49 -11.70 -13.64
N MET A 151 16.92 -11.41 -12.45
CA MET A 151 16.51 -10.05 -12.08
C MET A 151 17.67 -9.07 -12.15
N LYS A 152 18.85 -9.45 -11.62
CA LYS A 152 20.05 -8.63 -11.67
C LYS A 152 20.44 -8.31 -13.10
N ARG A 153 20.51 -9.33 -13.97
CA ARG A 153 20.80 -9.15 -15.39
C ARG A 153 19.80 -8.21 -16.07
N ILE A 154 18.50 -8.40 -15.81
CA ILE A 154 17.45 -7.57 -16.39
C ILE A 154 17.62 -6.12 -15.95
N HIS A 155 17.88 -5.89 -14.65
CA HIS A 155 18.09 -4.54 -14.13
C HIS A 155 19.35 -3.88 -14.75
N GLU A 156 20.47 -4.60 -14.80
CA GLU A 156 21.72 -4.10 -15.38
C GLU A 156 21.58 -3.78 -16.88
N GLU A 157 20.82 -4.58 -17.63
CA GLU A 157 20.62 -4.39 -19.07
C GLU A 157 19.60 -3.29 -19.42
N THR A 158 18.65 -2.99 -18.55
CA THR A 158 17.50 -2.13 -18.90
C THR A 158 17.41 -0.86 -18.05
N GLY A 159 18.02 -0.83 -16.86
CA GLY A 159 17.85 0.25 -15.89
C GLY A 159 16.43 0.36 -15.33
N MET A 160 15.53 -0.59 -15.66
CA MET A 160 14.13 -0.57 -15.23
C MET A 160 14.00 -0.79 -13.73
N GLU A 161 13.08 -0.09 -13.10
CA GLU A 161 12.70 -0.34 -11.72
C GLU A 161 11.98 -1.68 -11.61
N LEU A 162 12.51 -2.57 -10.78
CA LEU A 162 11.98 -3.91 -10.58
C LEU A 162 11.19 -4.04 -9.28
N GLU A 163 10.06 -4.73 -9.37
CA GLU A 163 9.25 -5.15 -8.23
C GLU A 163 9.20 -6.68 -8.18
N ALA A 164 9.44 -7.25 -7.00
CA ALA A 164 9.38 -8.69 -6.79
C ALA A 164 8.45 -9.06 -5.63
N PHE A 165 7.71 -10.17 -5.76
CA PHE A 165 7.03 -10.74 -4.62
C PHE A 165 8.03 -11.33 -3.64
N VAL A 166 7.86 -11.00 -2.36
CA VAL A 166 8.74 -11.46 -1.28
C VAL A 166 8.05 -12.31 -0.24
N HIS A 167 6.70 -12.31 -0.20
CA HIS A 167 5.96 -13.06 0.80
C HIS A 167 4.58 -13.49 0.31
N GLY A 168 4.13 -14.68 0.76
CA GLY A 168 2.77 -15.17 0.57
C GLY A 168 2.63 -16.25 -0.49
N ALA A 169 1.40 -16.46 -0.94
CA ALA A 169 1.03 -17.61 -1.77
C ALA A 169 1.70 -17.67 -3.13
N LEU A 170 2.31 -18.80 -3.46
CA LEU A 170 2.80 -19.11 -4.79
C LEU A 170 1.72 -19.75 -5.68
N CYS A 171 1.82 -19.51 -6.98
CA CYS A 171 1.04 -20.20 -8.01
C CYS A 171 1.87 -21.36 -8.58
N TYR A 172 1.23 -22.50 -8.84
CA TYR A 172 1.91 -23.68 -9.43
C TYR A 172 2.33 -23.43 -10.89
N SER A 173 1.48 -22.72 -11.63
CA SER A 173 1.75 -22.37 -13.03
C SER A 173 2.57 -21.10 -13.12
N TYR A 174 3.21 -20.87 -14.27
CA TYR A 174 3.77 -19.57 -14.62
C TYR A 174 2.77 -18.44 -14.34
N SER A 175 3.30 -17.33 -13.86
CA SER A 175 2.50 -16.16 -13.48
C SER A 175 1.56 -15.73 -14.62
N GLY A 176 0.24 -15.67 -14.33
CA GLY A 176 -0.76 -15.26 -15.31
C GLY A 176 -1.15 -16.27 -16.41
N GLN A 177 -0.49 -17.43 -16.52
CA GLN A 177 -0.69 -18.37 -17.63
C GLN A 177 -1.57 -19.58 -17.30
N CYS A 178 -2.13 -19.65 -16.08
CA CYS A 178 -2.93 -20.80 -15.65
C CYS A 178 -4.35 -20.77 -16.21
N LEU A 179 -4.70 -21.80 -16.99
CA LEU A 179 -6.05 -22.05 -17.48
C LEU A 179 -6.79 -23.16 -16.71
N PHE A 180 -6.17 -23.78 -15.70
CA PHE A 180 -6.68 -24.96 -15.03
C PHE A 180 -8.09 -24.77 -14.45
N SER A 181 -8.31 -23.68 -13.72
CA SER A 181 -9.64 -23.36 -13.18
C SER A 181 -10.68 -23.04 -14.26
N SER A 182 -10.25 -22.51 -15.41
CA SER A 182 -11.13 -22.25 -16.55
C SER A 182 -11.58 -23.53 -17.22
N ILE A 183 -10.66 -24.48 -17.41
CA ILE A 183 -10.91 -25.76 -18.07
C ILE A 183 -11.84 -26.64 -17.21
N LEU A 184 -11.56 -26.76 -15.89
CA LEU A 184 -12.33 -27.63 -15.01
C LEU A 184 -13.71 -27.07 -14.62
N GLY A 185 -13.87 -25.75 -14.51
CA GLY A 185 -15.08 -25.17 -13.93
C GLY A 185 -15.54 -23.86 -14.54
N GLY A 186 -15.04 -23.45 -15.70
CA GLY A 186 -15.42 -22.20 -16.37
C GLY A 186 -15.02 -20.93 -15.59
N ARG A 187 -14.12 -21.03 -14.59
CA ARG A 187 -13.73 -19.94 -13.70
C ARG A 187 -12.35 -19.41 -14.06
N SER A 188 -12.30 -18.32 -14.82
CA SER A 188 -11.02 -17.74 -15.26
C SER A 188 -10.19 -17.20 -14.10
N GLY A 189 -9.00 -17.77 -13.89
CA GLY A 189 -8.01 -17.26 -12.94
C GLY A 189 -7.52 -15.85 -13.30
N ASN A 190 -7.34 -15.59 -14.60
CA ASN A 190 -6.88 -14.29 -15.11
C ASN A 190 -7.93 -13.19 -14.96
N ARG A 191 -9.19 -13.56 -14.72
CA ARG A 191 -10.31 -12.65 -14.42
C ARG A 191 -10.69 -12.67 -12.93
N GLY A 192 -9.77 -13.11 -12.06
CA GLY A 192 -9.95 -13.07 -10.61
C GLY A 192 -10.86 -14.16 -10.03
N ARG A 193 -11.24 -15.19 -10.81
CA ARG A 193 -12.21 -16.22 -10.40
C ARG A 193 -11.60 -17.59 -10.15
N CYS A 194 -10.29 -17.66 -9.92
CA CYS A 194 -9.59 -18.92 -9.70
C CYS A 194 -10.21 -19.73 -8.54
N ALA A 195 -10.62 -20.98 -8.80
CA ALA A 195 -11.10 -21.91 -7.78
C ALA A 195 -9.98 -22.65 -7.03
N GLN A 196 -8.72 -22.33 -7.32
CA GLN A 196 -7.53 -22.95 -6.73
C GLN A 196 -7.48 -24.50 -6.90
N PRO A 197 -7.74 -25.08 -8.09
CA PRO A 197 -7.71 -26.53 -8.27
C PRO A 197 -6.36 -27.14 -7.91
N CYS A 198 -5.25 -26.42 -8.07
CA CYS A 198 -3.92 -26.86 -7.63
C CYS A 198 -3.79 -27.10 -6.12
N ARG A 199 -4.78 -26.70 -5.32
CA ARG A 199 -4.82 -26.91 -3.86
C ARG A 199 -5.70 -28.08 -3.42
N LEU A 200 -6.31 -28.77 -4.37
CA LEU A 200 -7.14 -29.94 -4.12
C LEU A 200 -6.29 -31.21 -4.09
N PRO A 201 -6.78 -32.28 -3.44
CA PRO A 201 -6.15 -33.60 -3.49
C PRO A 201 -6.43 -34.28 -4.83
N TYR A 202 -5.47 -35.07 -5.27
CA TYR A 202 -5.55 -35.86 -6.49
C TYR A 202 -5.25 -37.33 -6.23
N THR A 203 -5.79 -38.23 -7.07
CA THR A 203 -5.37 -39.62 -7.08
C THR A 203 -4.29 -39.79 -8.14
N VAL A 204 -3.11 -40.26 -7.73
CA VAL A 204 -1.96 -40.46 -8.61
C VAL A 204 -1.47 -41.90 -8.44
N GLU A 205 -1.43 -42.63 -9.52
CA GLU A 205 -0.97 -44.03 -9.51
C GLU A 205 -1.64 -44.90 -8.41
N GLY A 206 -2.95 -44.67 -8.18
CA GLY A 206 -3.72 -45.39 -7.17
C GLY A 206 -3.60 -44.84 -5.74
N LYS A 207 -2.67 -43.93 -5.46
CA LYS A 207 -2.57 -43.21 -4.18
C LYS A 207 -3.59 -42.09 -4.15
N LYS A 208 -4.42 -42.06 -3.11
CA LYS A 208 -5.47 -41.05 -2.89
C LYS A 208 -4.95 -39.90 -2.06
N ASP A 209 -5.63 -38.74 -2.21
CA ASP A 209 -5.43 -37.54 -1.41
C ASP A 209 -4.01 -36.94 -1.47
N GLU A 210 -3.35 -37.06 -2.62
CA GLU A 210 -2.03 -36.51 -2.89
C GLU A 210 -2.14 -35.01 -3.28
N TYR A 211 -1.46 -34.13 -2.57
CA TYR A 211 -1.45 -32.67 -2.84
C TYR A 211 -0.26 -32.25 -3.71
N ILE A 212 -0.09 -32.94 -4.83
CA ILE A 212 1.09 -32.85 -5.72
C ILE A 212 1.27 -31.48 -6.43
N LEU A 213 0.23 -30.66 -6.47
CA LEU A 213 0.25 -29.34 -7.11
C LEU A 213 0.20 -28.19 -6.08
N SER A 214 0.15 -28.51 -4.77
CA SER A 214 0.04 -27.51 -3.72
C SER A 214 1.42 -27.03 -3.29
N LEU A 215 1.79 -25.80 -3.67
CA LEU A 215 3.05 -25.18 -3.25
C LEU A 215 2.98 -24.62 -1.83
N LYS A 216 4.12 -24.61 -1.14
CA LYS A 216 4.37 -23.82 0.05
C LYS A 216 4.25 -22.33 -0.29
N ASP A 217 4.12 -21.49 0.73
CA ASP A 217 4.13 -20.04 0.53
C ASP A 217 5.58 -19.51 0.42
N MET A 218 5.76 -18.41 -0.31
CA MET A 218 7.05 -17.72 -0.44
C MET A 218 7.39 -16.94 0.82
N CYS A 219 8.66 -16.94 1.22
CA CYS A 219 9.20 -16.05 2.24
C CYS A 219 10.64 -15.66 1.93
N GLY A 220 10.82 -14.46 1.41
CA GLY A 220 12.12 -13.88 1.02
C GLY A 220 12.77 -13.01 2.08
N ILE A 221 12.28 -13.00 3.33
CA ILE A 221 12.78 -12.08 4.36
C ILE A 221 14.26 -12.32 4.70
N LYS A 222 14.76 -13.55 4.53
CA LYS A 222 16.19 -13.88 4.70
C LYS A 222 17.05 -13.53 3.46
N ALA A 223 16.44 -13.06 2.37
CA ALA A 223 17.10 -12.75 1.11
C ALA A 223 17.12 -11.24 0.77
N LEU A 224 16.83 -10.36 1.74
CA LEU A 224 16.70 -8.91 1.50
C LEU A 224 17.99 -8.32 0.87
N ASP A 225 19.15 -8.64 1.40
CA ASP A 225 20.43 -8.15 0.83
C ASP A 225 20.61 -8.60 -0.63
N LYS A 226 20.27 -9.86 -0.93
CA LYS A 226 20.37 -10.41 -2.29
C LYS A 226 19.34 -9.81 -3.25
N LEU A 227 18.14 -9.46 -2.76
CA LEU A 227 17.15 -8.71 -3.53
C LEU A 227 17.64 -7.31 -3.87
N HIS A 228 18.28 -6.64 -2.92
CA HIS A 228 18.93 -5.34 -3.16
C HIS A 228 20.04 -5.45 -4.22
N ASP A 229 20.93 -6.42 -4.08
CA ASP A 229 22.03 -6.68 -5.02
C ASP A 229 21.55 -7.07 -6.43
N ALA A 230 20.33 -7.60 -6.52
CA ALA A 230 19.64 -7.91 -7.78
C ALA A 230 18.92 -6.70 -8.41
N GLY A 231 19.00 -5.51 -7.80
CA GLY A 231 18.36 -4.29 -8.29
C GLY A 231 16.85 -4.24 -8.09
N VAL A 232 16.30 -5.05 -7.16
CA VAL A 232 14.88 -4.99 -6.81
C VAL A 232 14.66 -3.80 -5.89
N TYR A 233 13.79 -2.88 -6.31
CA TYR A 233 13.42 -1.70 -5.53
C TYR A 233 12.15 -1.94 -4.70
N SER A 234 11.10 -2.52 -5.29
CA SER A 234 9.81 -2.70 -4.61
C SER A 234 9.62 -4.15 -4.14
N LEU A 235 9.39 -4.31 -2.84
CA LEU A 235 9.17 -5.59 -2.16
C LEU A 235 7.69 -5.80 -1.93
N LYS A 236 7.07 -6.67 -2.74
CA LYS A 236 5.62 -6.90 -2.73
C LYS A 236 5.22 -8.07 -1.86
N ILE A 237 4.31 -7.82 -0.92
CA ILE A 237 3.67 -8.85 -0.10
C ILE A 237 2.35 -9.28 -0.76
N GLU A 238 2.13 -10.58 -0.98
CA GLU A 238 0.84 -11.13 -1.43
C GLU A 238 -0.10 -11.30 -0.23
N GLY A 239 -1.35 -10.83 -0.35
CA GLY A 239 -2.27 -11.00 0.76
C GLY A 239 -3.58 -10.20 0.73
N ARG A 240 -4.08 -9.70 -0.42
CA ARG A 240 -5.33 -8.92 -0.48
C ARG A 240 -6.58 -9.63 0.07
N MET A 241 -6.55 -10.96 0.17
CA MET A 241 -7.63 -11.78 0.74
C MET A 241 -7.29 -12.29 2.15
N LYS A 242 -6.26 -11.75 2.78
CA LYS A 242 -5.81 -12.13 4.12
C LYS A 242 -6.41 -11.19 5.18
N GLN A 243 -6.43 -11.65 6.43
CA GLN A 243 -6.92 -10.88 7.58
C GLN A 243 -5.93 -9.78 7.98
N LEU A 244 -6.41 -8.84 8.80
CA LEU A 244 -5.67 -7.68 9.26
C LEU A 244 -4.37 -8.08 9.97
N GLU A 245 -4.43 -9.05 10.87
CA GLU A 245 -3.30 -9.51 11.69
C GLU A 245 -2.15 -10.04 10.83
N TYR A 246 -2.50 -10.82 9.79
CA TYR A 246 -1.51 -11.31 8.84
C TYR A 246 -0.84 -10.17 8.08
N ALA A 247 -1.64 -9.28 7.49
CA ALA A 247 -1.11 -8.20 6.66
C ALA A 247 -0.23 -7.25 7.47
N CYS A 248 -0.70 -6.81 8.63
CA CYS A 248 0.03 -5.91 9.53
C CYS A 248 1.28 -6.57 10.12
N GLY A 249 1.17 -7.83 10.57
CA GLY A 249 2.29 -8.55 11.15
C GLY A 249 3.42 -8.76 10.14
N VAL A 250 3.11 -9.23 8.93
CA VAL A 250 4.12 -9.42 7.87
C VAL A 250 4.79 -8.09 7.52
N VAL A 251 4.02 -7.02 7.29
CA VAL A 251 4.56 -5.68 6.99
C VAL A 251 5.51 -5.21 8.10
N LYS A 252 5.11 -5.34 9.37
CA LYS A 252 5.92 -4.95 10.54
C LYS A 252 7.27 -5.67 10.57
N TYR A 253 7.30 -6.99 10.34
CA TYR A 253 8.55 -7.74 10.32
C TYR A 253 9.44 -7.32 9.16
N TYR A 254 8.92 -7.23 7.94
CA TYR A 254 9.71 -6.75 6.80
C TYR A 254 10.25 -5.34 7.05
N ARG A 255 9.44 -4.41 7.55
CA ARG A 255 9.87 -3.05 7.88
C ARG A 255 11.02 -3.03 8.89
N ASN A 256 10.89 -3.82 9.96
CA ASN A 256 11.93 -3.89 10.99
C ASN A 256 13.27 -4.36 10.43
N TYR A 257 13.27 -5.36 9.55
CA TYR A 257 14.50 -5.90 8.97
C TYR A 257 15.08 -5.01 7.87
N ILE A 258 14.24 -4.37 7.07
CA ILE A 258 14.67 -3.35 6.09
C ILE A 258 15.36 -2.18 6.82
N ASP A 259 14.77 -1.67 7.90
CA ASP A 259 15.32 -0.52 8.63
C ASP A 259 16.55 -0.86 9.46
N SER A 260 16.58 -2.02 10.08
CA SER A 260 17.70 -2.43 10.96
C SER A 260 18.89 -2.99 10.21
N LYS A 261 18.70 -3.51 8.99
CA LYS A 261 19.73 -4.24 8.19
C LYS A 261 20.39 -5.40 8.96
N LYS A 262 19.67 -5.97 9.95
CA LYS A 262 20.16 -7.10 10.75
C LYS A 262 19.77 -8.43 10.10
N PRO A 263 20.54 -9.50 10.32
CA PRO A 263 20.10 -10.84 9.95
C PRO A 263 18.79 -11.21 10.65
N VAL A 264 17.92 -11.92 9.93
CA VAL A 264 16.64 -12.39 10.50
C VAL A 264 16.88 -13.46 11.54
N SER A 265 16.36 -13.27 12.76
CA SER A 265 16.44 -14.28 13.83
C SER A 265 15.53 -15.48 13.50
N ASP A 266 15.92 -16.68 13.97
CA ASP A 266 15.07 -17.86 13.80
C ASP A 266 13.74 -17.72 14.57
N ALA A 267 13.76 -17.07 15.72
CA ALA A 267 12.55 -16.80 16.51
C ALA A 267 11.55 -15.92 15.73
N ASP A 268 12.01 -14.84 15.08
CA ASP A 268 11.14 -13.99 14.27
C ASP A 268 10.69 -14.71 12.99
N TYR A 269 11.55 -15.52 12.39
CA TYR A 269 11.17 -16.33 11.23
C TYR A 269 10.07 -17.34 11.58
N ASP A 270 10.15 -17.99 12.73
CA ASP A 270 9.10 -18.89 13.22
C ASP A 270 7.83 -18.12 13.57
N ARG A 271 7.95 -16.92 14.14
CA ARG A 271 6.80 -16.05 14.39
C ARG A 271 6.07 -15.64 13.12
N ILE A 272 6.82 -15.32 12.05
CA ILE A 272 6.24 -15.03 10.73
C ILE A 272 5.47 -16.25 10.18
N LYS A 273 5.94 -17.48 10.41
CA LYS A 273 5.18 -18.69 10.05
C LYS A 273 3.85 -18.80 10.79
N GLU A 274 3.84 -18.40 12.08
CA GLU A 274 2.62 -18.44 12.90
C GLU A 274 1.55 -17.43 12.45
N LEU A 275 1.94 -16.32 11.79
CA LEU A 275 0.99 -15.35 11.22
C LEU A 275 0.14 -15.96 10.11
N GLY A 276 0.63 -16.97 9.43
CA GLY A 276 -0.12 -17.75 8.46
C GLY A 276 0.68 -18.18 7.24
N ASN A 277 0.67 -19.48 6.99
CA ASN A 277 1.28 -20.06 5.80
C ASN A 277 0.56 -21.35 5.41
N ARG A 278 0.91 -21.88 4.23
CA ARG A 278 0.42 -23.16 3.69
C ARG A 278 1.48 -24.24 3.83
N CYS A 279 1.59 -24.85 5.01
CA CYS A 279 2.53 -25.96 5.29
C CYS A 279 4.00 -25.59 5.10
N GLY A 280 4.41 -24.38 5.47
CA GLY A 280 5.79 -23.92 5.45
C GLY A 280 6.10 -22.91 4.33
N PHE A 281 7.35 -22.49 4.33
CA PHE A 281 7.89 -21.50 3.41
C PHE A 281 8.88 -22.08 2.42
N THR A 282 9.05 -21.38 1.29
CA THR A 282 10.09 -21.61 0.30
C THR A 282 10.58 -20.27 -0.24
N ASP A 283 11.87 -20.20 -0.58
CA ASP A 283 12.51 -19.12 -1.33
C ASP A 283 13.19 -19.65 -2.60
N ARG A 284 12.84 -20.86 -3.00
CA ARG A 284 13.50 -21.63 -4.04
C ARG A 284 13.61 -20.91 -5.37
N TYR A 285 12.56 -20.19 -5.79
CA TYR A 285 12.58 -19.44 -7.04
C TYR A 285 13.68 -18.37 -7.11
N TYR A 286 14.16 -17.88 -5.97
CA TYR A 286 15.26 -16.92 -5.98
C TYR A 286 16.60 -17.52 -6.40
N PHE A 287 16.80 -18.81 -6.14
CA PHE A 287 18.10 -19.46 -6.31
C PHE A 287 18.08 -20.54 -7.41
N ASP A 288 16.91 -21.18 -7.58
CA ASP A 288 16.67 -22.24 -8.55
C ASP A 288 15.30 -22.02 -9.21
N HIS A 289 15.04 -22.66 -10.35
CA HIS A 289 13.76 -22.48 -11.04
C HIS A 289 12.61 -23.22 -10.37
N ASN A 290 12.83 -24.44 -9.87
CA ASN A 290 11.82 -25.22 -9.16
C ASN A 290 12.46 -26.42 -8.43
N GLY A 291 11.65 -27.09 -7.60
CA GLY A 291 12.07 -28.29 -6.90
C GLY A 291 10.88 -28.96 -6.20
N SER A 292 10.99 -30.28 -5.97
CA SER A 292 9.96 -31.06 -5.28
C SER A 292 9.71 -30.59 -3.83
N ASP A 293 10.71 -29.99 -3.21
CA ASP A 293 10.65 -29.41 -1.87
C ASP A 293 9.77 -28.16 -1.77
N MET A 294 9.39 -27.55 -2.91
CA MET A 294 8.39 -26.46 -2.98
C MET A 294 6.96 -26.96 -2.79
N VAL A 295 6.69 -28.25 -3.02
CA VAL A 295 5.35 -28.85 -2.92
C VAL A 295 5.08 -29.31 -1.50
N THR A 296 3.83 -29.14 -1.03
CA THR A 296 3.45 -29.52 0.34
C THR A 296 3.25 -31.02 0.52
N TYR A 297 2.78 -31.73 -0.52
CA TYR A 297 2.37 -33.15 -0.55
C TYR A 297 1.32 -33.54 0.50
N VAL A 298 0.97 -32.63 1.41
CA VAL A 298 -0.02 -32.84 2.47
C VAL A 298 -1.12 -31.82 2.35
N LYS A 299 -2.26 -32.09 2.98
CA LYS A 299 -3.38 -31.15 3.02
C LYS A 299 -2.91 -29.79 3.55
N PRO A 300 -3.12 -28.71 2.79
CA PRO A 300 -2.77 -27.38 3.27
C PRO A 300 -3.51 -27.07 4.57
N ASN A 301 -2.76 -26.88 5.64
CA ASN A 301 -3.31 -26.47 6.92
C ASN A 301 -2.99 -25.00 7.12
N PHE A 302 -4.02 -24.17 7.21
CA PHE A 302 -3.86 -22.77 7.58
C PHE A 302 -3.71 -22.69 9.09
N VAL A 303 -2.49 -22.51 9.55
CA VAL A 303 -2.22 -22.17 10.94
C VAL A 303 -2.11 -20.66 11.02
N SER A 304 -3.11 -19.99 11.57
CA SER A 304 -3.02 -18.62 12.05
C SER A 304 -3.23 -18.67 13.56
N ASN A 305 -2.14 -18.76 14.30
CA ASN A 305 -2.18 -18.85 15.76
C ASN A 305 -1.72 -17.56 16.45
N ALA A 306 -1.25 -16.57 15.70
CA ALA A 306 -0.74 -15.34 16.27
C ALA A 306 -1.72 -14.19 16.04
N ALA A 307 -2.32 -13.72 17.10
CA ALA A 307 -2.90 -12.39 17.16
C ALA A 307 -1.76 -11.39 17.37
N GLU A 308 -1.27 -10.78 16.28
CA GLU A 308 -0.51 -9.55 16.45
C GLU A 308 -1.50 -8.45 16.85
N PRO A 309 -1.19 -7.62 17.85
CA PRO A 309 -2.06 -6.52 18.20
C PRO A 309 -2.21 -5.57 17.00
N SER A 310 -3.44 -5.11 16.78
CA SER A 310 -3.68 -4.07 15.78
C SER A 310 -2.70 -2.92 16.00
N PRO A 311 -2.10 -2.37 14.92
CA PRO A 311 -1.16 -1.28 15.09
C PRO A 311 -1.83 -0.09 15.77
N GLU A 312 -1.13 0.53 16.70
CA GLU A 312 -1.61 1.75 17.34
C GLU A 312 -1.75 2.86 16.29
N LYS A 313 -2.92 3.52 16.31
CA LYS A 313 -3.14 4.71 15.46
C LYS A 313 -2.16 5.80 15.89
N ARG A 314 -1.22 6.11 15.01
CA ARG A 314 -0.26 7.19 15.25
C ARG A 314 -0.84 8.51 14.73
N LYS A 315 -0.93 9.49 15.60
CA LYS A 315 -1.25 10.85 15.18
C LYS A 315 -0.06 11.48 14.46
N LEU A 316 -0.37 12.32 13.50
CA LEU A 316 0.60 13.07 12.72
C LEU A 316 0.98 14.33 13.49
N SER A 317 2.25 14.48 13.79
CA SER A 317 2.77 15.63 14.52
C SER A 317 2.72 16.90 13.64
N ILE A 318 2.16 17.99 14.20
CA ILE A 318 2.09 19.32 13.59
C ILE A 318 2.62 20.37 14.54
N GLU A 319 3.15 21.47 14.00
CA GLU A 319 3.51 22.67 14.76
C GLU A 319 2.43 23.73 14.60
N GLY A 320 2.18 24.52 15.66
CA GLY A 320 1.19 25.59 15.67
C GLY A 320 1.79 26.95 16.07
N GLU A 321 1.32 28.02 15.42
CA GLU A 321 1.54 29.38 15.85
C GLU A 321 0.19 30.13 15.98
N LEU A 322 -0.18 30.43 17.23
CA LEU A 322 -1.41 31.14 17.59
C LEU A 322 -1.10 32.60 17.82
N VAL A 323 -1.76 33.51 17.10
CA VAL A 323 -1.61 34.94 17.25
C VAL A 323 -2.98 35.56 17.52
N LEU A 324 -3.12 36.23 18.70
CA LEU A 324 -4.33 36.90 19.14
C LEU A 324 -3.96 38.30 19.65
N ARG A 325 -4.25 39.34 18.85
CA ARG A 325 -4.00 40.74 19.20
C ARG A 325 -5.28 41.53 19.11
N GLU A 326 -5.48 42.44 20.06
CA GLU A 326 -6.66 43.30 20.08
C GLU A 326 -6.80 44.10 18.78
N GLY A 327 -7.98 44.14 18.21
CA GLY A 327 -8.31 44.82 16.97
C GLY A 327 -7.82 44.15 15.69
N GLU A 328 -7.00 43.08 15.78
CA GLU A 328 -6.51 42.32 14.63
C GLU A 328 -7.28 40.97 14.49
N PRO A 329 -7.41 40.39 13.28
CA PRO A 329 -7.93 39.04 13.11
C PRO A 329 -7.08 38.04 13.88
N GLY A 330 -7.72 37.25 14.76
CA GLY A 330 -7.05 36.13 15.42
C GLY A 330 -6.67 35.03 14.40
N SER A 331 -5.47 34.49 14.52
CA SER A 331 -5.01 33.51 13.56
C SER A 331 -4.29 32.29 14.18
N LEU A 332 -4.43 31.14 13.55
CA LEU A 332 -3.66 29.92 13.83
C LEU A 332 -2.98 29.45 12.54
N THR A 333 -1.66 29.48 12.56
CA THR A 333 -0.85 28.89 11.51
C THR A 333 -0.45 27.48 11.94
N VAL A 334 -0.72 26.47 11.12
CA VAL A 334 -0.31 25.09 11.34
C VAL A 334 0.67 24.65 10.27
N LYS A 335 1.68 23.86 10.66
CA LYS A 335 2.75 23.43 9.78
C LYS A 335 3.04 21.95 9.96
N ARG A 336 3.26 21.24 8.82
CA ARG A 336 3.80 19.89 8.79
C ARG A 336 4.76 19.73 7.62
N GLY A 337 6.03 19.46 7.91
CA GLY A 337 7.09 19.48 6.89
C GLY A 337 7.13 20.83 6.17
N ASP A 338 7.00 20.81 4.84
CA ASP A 338 7.00 22.05 4.02
C ASP A 338 5.59 22.64 3.82
N VAL A 339 4.54 21.96 4.30
CA VAL A 339 3.16 22.43 4.14
C VAL A 339 2.77 23.31 5.30
N THR A 340 2.24 24.48 4.99
CA THR A 340 1.75 25.46 5.98
C THR A 340 0.37 25.95 5.58
N TYR A 341 -0.52 26.04 6.56
CA TYR A 341 -1.85 26.65 6.39
C TYR A 341 -2.14 27.61 7.54
N LYS A 342 -2.75 28.76 7.21
CA LYS A 342 -3.17 29.78 8.17
C LYS A 342 -4.69 29.94 8.10
N ALA A 343 -5.36 29.69 9.21
CA ALA A 343 -6.76 30.05 9.41
C ALA A 343 -6.87 31.34 10.19
N SER A 344 -7.98 32.06 10.05
CA SER A 344 -8.24 33.30 10.74
C SER A 344 -9.70 33.36 11.23
N ILE A 345 -9.92 34.12 12.30
CA ILE A 345 -11.24 34.47 12.85
C ILE A 345 -11.41 35.99 12.84
N GLU A 346 -12.63 36.45 13.13
CA GLU A 346 -12.96 37.87 13.31
C GLU A 346 -11.96 38.58 14.22
N PRO A 347 -11.83 39.94 14.11
CA PRO A 347 -10.95 40.71 14.97
C PRO A 347 -11.18 40.43 16.45
N VAL A 348 -10.07 40.25 17.16
CA VAL A 348 -10.07 39.95 18.60
C VAL A 348 -10.52 41.16 19.41
N SER A 349 -11.48 40.97 20.29
CA SER A 349 -12.01 42.05 21.13
C SER A 349 -11.17 42.27 22.39
N ALA A 350 -11.24 43.46 22.94
CA ALA A 350 -10.76 43.75 24.31
C ALA A 350 -11.58 42.96 25.35
N ALA A 351 -10.94 42.51 26.42
CA ALA A 351 -11.62 41.83 27.51
C ALA A 351 -12.40 42.81 28.37
N LEU A 352 -13.71 42.56 28.55
CA LEU A 352 -14.58 43.42 29.41
C LEU A 352 -14.53 43.01 30.89
N LYS A 353 -14.24 41.78 31.22
CA LYS A 353 -14.22 41.24 32.60
C LYS A 353 -12.91 40.52 32.94
N ALA A 354 -12.55 39.47 32.20
CA ALA A 354 -11.34 38.71 32.42
C ALA A 354 -10.62 38.47 31.08
N PRO A 355 -9.31 38.78 30.98
CA PRO A 355 -8.51 38.46 29.80
C PRO A 355 -8.44 36.95 29.55
N LEU A 356 -8.21 36.57 28.29
CA LEU A 356 -8.00 35.19 27.90
C LEU A 356 -6.69 34.68 28.52
N ASP A 357 -6.78 33.62 29.34
CA ASP A 357 -5.59 32.97 29.85
C ASP A 357 -4.84 32.21 28.72
N LYS A 358 -3.54 32.48 28.63
CA LYS A 358 -2.67 31.92 27.61
C LYS A 358 -2.66 30.38 27.67
N LYS A 359 -2.61 29.80 28.86
CA LYS A 359 -2.60 28.34 29.05
C LYS A 359 -3.93 27.73 28.60
N ALA A 360 -5.05 28.34 28.99
CA ALA A 360 -6.39 27.89 28.59
C ALA A 360 -6.58 27.95 27.07
N ALA A 361 -6.05 28.99 26.39
CA ALA A 361 -6.08 29.08 24.93
C ALA A 361 -5.27 27.95 24.25
N ILE A 362 -4.05 27.72 24.71
CA ILE A 362 -3.19 26.62 24.19
C ILE A 362 -3.86 25.27 24.43
N ASP A 363 -4.37 25.02 25.62
CA ASP A 363 -5.05 23.76 25.97
C ASP A 363 -6.29 23.54 25.08
N ARG A 364 -6.97 24.60 24.68
CA ARG A 364 -8.12 24.54 23.78
C ARG A 364 -7.71 24.21 22.33
N ILE A 365 -6.63 24.81 21.85
CA ILE A 365 -6.09 24.52 20.52
C ILE A 365 -5.51 23.08 20.48
N ASN A 366 -4.90 22.63 21.56
CA ASN A 366 -4.28 21.31 21.66
C ASN A 366 -5.28 20.14 21.67
N LYS A 367 -6.59 20.41 21.86
CA LYS A 367 -7.64 19.39 21.81
C LYS A 367 -7.96 18.96 20.39
N THR A 368 -7.06 18.20 19.77
CA THR A 368 -7.23 17.71 18.40
C THR A 368 -8.20 16.52 18.26
N GLY A 369 -8.56 15.86 19.40
CA GLY A 369 -9.64 14.87 19.50
C GLY A 369 -9.61 13.78 18.41
N ASP A 370 -10.64 13.78 17.57
CA ASP A 370 -10.89 12.76 16.54
C ASP A 370 -10.11 13.01 15.23
N THR A 371 -9.20 14.00 15.19
CA THR A 371 -8.37 14.24 14.00
C THR A 371 -7.16 13.34 13.96
N ASP A 372 -6.59 13.16 12.78
CA ASP A 372 -5.33 12.43 12.58
C ASP A 372 -4.08 13.19 13.06
N PHE A 373 -4.25 14.38 13.67
CA PHE A 373 -3.16 15.27 14.04
C PHE A 373 -3.03 15.47 15.54
N GLU A 374 -1.78 15.74 15.98
CA GLU A 374 -1.46 16.24 17.32
C GLU A 374 -0.41 17.34 17.24
N PHE A 375 -0.52 18.35 18.11
CA PHE A 375 0.48 19.39 18.17
C PHE A 375 1.70 18.93 18.97
N SER A 376 2.88 18.94 18.33
CA SER A 376 4.15 18.77 19.03
C SER A 376 4.53 20.02 19.82
N HIS A 377 4.19 21.19 19.27
CA HIS A 377 4.45 22.48 19.89
C HIS A 377 3.47 23.53 19.38
N ILE A 378 3.03 24.43 20.30
CA ILE A 378 2.22 25.61 19.96
C ILE A 378 2.94 26.85 20.50
N LYS A 379 3.41 27.71 19.58
CA LYS A 379 3.89 29.04 19.92
C LYS A 379 2.69 29.98 19.99
N ALA A 380 2.47 30.61 21.13
CA ALA A 380 1.34 31.53 21.31
C ALA A 380 1.80 32.96 21.60
N GLN A 381 1.32 33.90 20.79
CA GLN A 381 1.46 35.33 20.95
C GLN A 381 0.07 35.93 21.26
N ILE A 382 -0.21 36.16 22.52
CA ILE A 382 -1.53 36.63 23.01
C ILE A 382 -1.34 37.99 23.71
N GLY A 383 -2.10 38.97 23.28
CA GLY A 383 -2.12 40.30 23.92
C GLY A 383 -2.64 40.24 25.37
N GLU A 384 -2.23 41.19 26.20
CA GLU A 384 -2.53 41.18 27.65
C GLU A 384 -4.03 41.34 27.96
N ASN A 385 -4.77 42.08 27.14
CA ASN A 385 -6.17 42.41 27.39
C ASN A 385 -7.09 41.93 26.26
N VAL A 386 -6.97 40.67 25.84
CA VAL A 386 -7.75 40.13 24.75
C VAL A 386 -8.84 39.15 25.24
N PHE A 387 -9.96 39.15 24.54
CA PHE A 387 -11.03 38.17 24.72
C PHE A 387 -11.36 37.44 23.41
N VAL A 388 -11.38 36.12 23.44
CA VAL A 388 -11.82 35.28 22.33
C VAL A 388 -12.76 34.20 22.86
N PRO A 389 -13.99 34.08 22.32
CA PRO A 389 -14.91 33.06 22.75
C PRO A 389 -14.34 31.64 22.49
N ASN A 390 -14.61 30.70 23.37
CA ASN A 390 -14.19 29.31 23.22
C ASN A 390 -14.63 28.70 21.90
N GLY A 391 -15.82 29.07 21.41
CA GLY A 391 -16.35 28.64 20.12
C GLY A 391 -15.49 29.09 18.93
N ALA A 392 -14.97 30.32 18.99
CA ALA A 392 -14.08 30.89 17.97
C ALA A 392 -12.71 30.16 17.95
N LEU A 393 -12.13 29.87 19.13
CA LEU A 393 -10.90 29.06 19.21
C LEU A 393 -11.08 27.64 18.65
N ASN A 394 -12.22 27.01 18.95
CA ASN A 394 -12.53 25.69 18.41
C ASN A 394 -12.72 25.71 16.88
N LYS A 395 -13.37 26.77 16.36
CA LYS A 395 -13.52 26.97 14.91
C LYS A 395 -12.15 27.18 14.28
N LEU A 396 -11.33 28.07 14.81
CA LEU A 396 -9.98 28.39 14.34
C LEU A 396 -9.12 27.12 14.23
N ARG A 397 -9.15 26.27 15.26
CA ARG A 397 -8.44 24.98 15.24
C ARG A 397 -8.95 24.07 14.13
N ARG A 398 -10.27 23.88 14.00
CA ARG A 398 -10.86 23.02 12.97
C ARG A 398 -10.51 23.50 11.58
N ASP A 399 -10.66 24.79 11.32
CA ASP A 399 -10.39 25.40 10.02
C ASP A 399 -8.90 25.29 9.66
N ALA A 400 -8.00 25.48 10.65
CA ALA A 400 -6.56 25.32 10.44
C ALA A 400 -6.17 23.88 10.10
N ILE A 401 -6.68 22.90 10.85
CA ILE A 401 -6.37 21.48 10.62
C ILE A 401 -6.98 21.01 9.30
N SER A 402 -8.23 21.36 8.99
CA SER A 402 -8.87 21.02 7.72
C SER A 402 -8.11 21.59 6.54
N GLY A 403 -7.76 22.88 6.57
CA GLY A 403 -7.02 23.49 5.47
C GLY A 403 -5.58 22.98 5.31
N LEU A 404 -4.93 22.52 6.39
CA LEU A 404 -3.65 21.82 6.29
C LEU A 404 -3.82 20.48 5.60
N CYS A 405 -4.86 19.72 5.96
CA CYS A 405 -5.22 18.45 5.37
C CYS A 405 -5.45 18.60 3.86
N ASP A 406 -6.31 19.52 3.44
CA ASP A 406 -6.63 19.78 2.04
C ASP A 406 -5.38 20.17 1.22
N LYS A 407 -4.51 21.01 1.78
CA LYS A 407 -3.24 21.36 1.13
C LYS A 407 -2.26 20.20 1.02
N GLN A 408 -2.25 19.31 1.97
CA GLN A 408 -1.34 18.17 1.99
C GLN A 408 -1.78 17.08 1.01
N ILE A 409 -3.09 16.81 0.94
CA ILE A 409 -3.70 15.90 -0.02
C ILE A 409 -3.56 16.46 -1.44
N GLY A 410 -3.85 17.74 -1.66
CA GLY A 410 -3.77 18.39 -2.97
C GLY A 410 -2.37 18.48 -3.58
N ARG A 411 -1.29 18.23 -2.83
CA ARG A 411 0.10 18.23 -3.34
C ARG A 411 0.53 16.97 -4.08
N ALA A 412 -0.23 15.90 -4.00
CA ALA A 412 0.14 14.64 -4.62
C ALA A 412 0.20 14.68 -6.16
N HIS A 413 -0.33 15.75 -6.81
CA HIS A 413 -0.41 15.88 -8.26
C HIS A 413 -0.15 17.28 -8.83
N VAL A 414 0.55 18.15 -8.12
CA VAL A 414 1.01 19.43 -8.70
C VAL A 414 2.50 19.39 -8.97
#